data_85b175871420aae3b84a01c4d3a2f6b4
#
_entry.id   85b175871420aae3b84a01c4d3a2f6b4
#
_cell.length_a   1.000
_cell.length_b   1.000
_cell.length_c   1.000
_cell.angle_alpha   90.00
_cell.angle_beta   90.00
_cell.angle_gamma   90.00
#
_symmetry.space_group_name_H-M   'P 1'
#
loop_
_entity.id
_entity.type
_entity.pdbx_description
1 polymer ?
#
loop_
_entity_poly.entity_id
_entity_poly.type
_entity_poly.pdbx_seq_one_letter_code
_entity_poly.pdbx_strand_id
1 'polypeptide(L)' 'MTTRDDILERLALTASCPWGPIRSSLTAEAVVWADALGDEGLAIDTRLALSEA' A
#
# COMPACT_ATOMS: atom_id res chain seq x y z
N MET A 1 7.85 -5.60 13.03
CA MET A 1 7.61 -4.14 13.02
C MET A 1 7.49 -3.65 11.57
N THR A 2 6.46 -2.90 11.28
CA THR A 2 6.24 -2.39 9.91
C THR A 2 7.20 -1.24 9.64
N THR A 3 7.98 -1.34 8.57
CA THR A 3 8.90 -0.30 8.15
C THR A 3 8.47 0.25 6.79
N ARG A 4 9.10 1.34 6.37
CA ARG A 4 8.88 1.90 5.05
C ARG A 4 9.17 0.87 3.95
N ASP A 5 10.24 0.10 4.11
CA ASP A 5 10.61 -0.93 3.14
C ASP A 5 9.54 -2.01 3.04
N ASP A 6 8.93 -2.40 4.16
CA ASP A 6 7.84 -3.37 4.18
C ASP A 6 6.64 -2.87 3.37
N ILE A 7 6.32 -1.59 3.49
CA ILE A 7 5.21 -0.99 2.77
C ILE A 7 5.51 -0.91 1.28
N LEU A 8 6.73 -0.51 0.91
CA LEU A 8 7.15 -0.45 -0.48
C LEU A 8 7.14 -1.84 -1.13
N GLU A 9 7.58 -2.86 -0.39
CA GLU A 9 7.54 -4.24 -0.86
C GLU A 9 6.09 -4.69 -1.09
N ARG A 10 5.18 -4.34 -0.21
CA ARG A 10 3.76 -4.66 -0.38
C ARG A 10 3.16 -3.97 -1.60
N LEU A 11 3.51 -2.72 -1.84
CA LEU A 11 3.06 -2.01 -3.03
C LEU A 11 3.59 -2.68 -4.31
N ALA A 12 4.82 -3.17 -4.29
CA ALA A 12 5.40 -3.89 -5.41
C ALA A 12 4.64 -5.19 -5.68
N LEU A 13 4.28 -5.92 -4.62
CA LEU A 13 3.45 -7.13 -4.73
C LEU A 13 2.07 -6.80 -5.31
N THR A 14 1.48 -5.70 -4.86
CA THR A 14 0.19 -5.23 -5.36
C THR A 14 0.26 -4.95 -6.86
N ALA A 15 1.33 -4.34 -7.32
CA ALA A 15 1.52 -4.03 -8.74
C ALA A 15 1.61 -5.29 -9.61
N SER A 16 2.06 -6.41 -9.06
CA SER A 16 2.13 -7.68 -9.79
C SER A 16 0.85 -8.50 -9.72
N CYS A 17 -0.10 -8.14 -8.85
CA CYS A 17 -1.37 -8.85 -8.72
C CYS A 17 -2.35 -8.41 -9.80
N PRO A 18 -3.19 -9.33 -10.33
CA PRO A 18 -4.28 -8.94 -11.22
C PRO A 18 -5.29 -8.08 -10.48
N TRP A 19 -6.04 -7.28 -11.23
CA TRP A 19 -7.11 -6.46 -10.67
C TRP A 19 -8.15 -7.34 -9.97
N GLY A 20 -8.60 -6.89 -8.79
CA GLY A 20 -9.62 -7.62 -8.05
C GLY A 20 -9.58 -7.34 -6.55
N PRO A 21 -10.42 -8.05 -5.76
CA PRO A 21 -10.53 -7.83 -4.30
C PRO A 21 -9.23 -8.04 -3.55
N ILE A 22 -8.40 -8.99 -3.99
CA ILE A 22 -7.12 -9.27 -3.32
C ILE A 22 -6.19 -8.06 -3.45
N ARG A 23 -6.10 -7.49 -4.65
CA ARG A 23 -5.28 -6.30 -4.88
C ARG A 23 -5.76 -5.13 -4.03
N SER A 24 -7.07 -4.90 -3.99
CA SER A 24 -7.67 -3.83 -3.18
C SER A 24 -7.37 -4.03 -1.70
N SER A 25 -7.47 -5.25 -1.19
CA SER A 25 -7.18 -5.57 0.21
C SER A 25 -5.72 -5.30 0.56
N LEU A 26 -4.78 -5.72 -0.30
CA LEU A 26 -3.36 -5.48 -0.08
C LEU A 26 -3.04 -3.99 -0.07
N THR A 27 -3.64 -3.24 -0.99
CA THR A 27 -3.42 -1.80 -1.08
C THR A 27 -4.02 -1.07 0.13
N ALA A 28 -5.22 -1.44 0.56
CA ALA A 28 -5.85 -0.86 1.74
C ALA A 28 -5.01 -1.10 2.99
N GLU A 29 -4.43 -2.28 3.13
CA GLU A 29 -3.56 -2.61 4.24
C GLU A 29 -2.29 -1.74 4.22
N ALA A 30 -1.73 -1.51 3.04
CA ALA A 30 -0.57 -0.64 2.89
C ALA A 30 -0.90 0.80 3.31
N VAL A 31 -2.11 1.30 3.02
CA VAL A 31 -2.55 2.62 3.47
C VAL A 31 -2.55 2.70 4.99
N VAL A 32 -3.11 1.70 5.67
CA VAL A 32 -3.15 1.66 7.14
C VAL A 32 -1.74 1.66 7.71
N TRP A 33 -0.85 0.88 7.15
CA TRP A 33 0.53 0.81 7.63
C TRP A 33 1.27 2.12 7.41
N ALA A 34 1.07 2.78 6.27
CA ALA A 34 1.69 4.08 5.99
C ALA A 34 1.22 5.15 6.98
N ASP A 35 -0.07 5.17 7.29
CA ASP A 35 -0.63 6.09 8.28
C ASP A 35 -0.04 5.82 9.67
N ALA A 36 0.08 4.56 10.05
CA ALA A 36 0.63 4.18 11.36
C ALA A 36 2.12 4.54 11.48
N LEU A 37 2.84 4.47 10.36
CA LEU A 37 4.25 4.84 10.31
C LEU A 37 4.46 6.35 10.41
N GLY A 38 3.46 7.15 9.98
CA GLY A 38 3.54 8.60 9.99
C GLY A 38 4.30 9.19 8.82
N ASP A 39 4.52 8.43 7.76
CA ASP A 39 5.20 8.89 6.54
C ASP A 39 4.18 9.48 5.58
N GLU A 40 4.12 10.80 5.50
CA GLU A 40 3.14 11.50 4.66
C GLU A 40 3.30 11.19 3.18
N GLY A 41 4.53 11.13 2.69
CA GLY A 41 4.78 10.82 1.28
C GLY A 41 4.28 9.43 0.92
N LEU A 42 4.58 8.47 1.78
CA LEU A 42 4.15 7.09 1.58
C LEU A 42 2.63 6.96 1.73
N ALA A 43 2.02 7.70 2.65
CA ALA A 43 0.58 7.70 2.83
C ALA A 43 -0.13 8.20 1.57
N ILE A 44 0.41 9.22 0.93
CA ILE A 44 -0.13 9.74 -0.34
C ILE A 44 0.03 8.71 -1.43
N ASP A 45 1.20 8.12 -1.56
CA ASP A 45 1.50 7.11 -2.58
C ASP A 45 0.59 5.89 -2.45
N THR A 46 0.36 5.42 -1.22
CA THR A 46 -0.51 4.26 -0.99
C THR A 46 -1.97 4.58 -1.30
N ARG A 47 -2.42 5.79 -1.00
CA ARG A 47 -3.79 6.20 -1.32
C ARG A 47 -4.00 6.33 -2.83
N LEU A 48 -3.01 6.83 -3.55
CA LEU A 48 -3.07 6.86 -5.01
C LEU A 48 -3.14 5.45 -5.59
N ALA A 49 -2.34 4.53 -5.07
CA ALA A 49 -2.37 3.14 -5.49
C ALA A 49 -3.75 2.51 -5.23
N LEU A 50 -4.34 2.80 -4.08
CA LEU A 50 -5.67 2.30 -3.74
C LEU A 50 -6.74 2.85 -4.69
N SER A 51 -6.62 4.11 -5.05
CA SER A 51 -7.54 4.75 -5.99
C SER A 51 -7.50 4.09 -7.37
N GLU A 52 -6.35 3.58 -7.76
CA GLU A 52 -6.17 2.89 -9.05
C GLU A 52 -6.52 1.40 -8.97
N ALA A 53 -6.62 0.87 -7.79
CA ALA A 53 -6.99 -0.54 -7.57
C ALA A 53 -8.53 -0.80 -7.62
#